data_fc22e0d6c7639c03dcb7ad42ba592721
#
_entry.id   fc22e0d6c7639c03dcb7ad42ba592721
#
_cell.length_a   1.000
_cell.length_b   1.000
_cell.length_c   1.000
_cell.angle_alpha   90.00
_cell.angle_beta   90.00
_cell.angle_gamma   90.00
#
_symmetry.space_group_name_H-M   'P 1'
#
loop_
_entity.id
_entity.type
_entity.pdbx_description
1 polymer ?
#
loop_
_entity_poly.entity_id
_entity_poly.type
_entity_poly.pdbx_seq_one_letter_code
_entity_poly.pdbx_strand_id
1 'polypeptide(L)'
;MKILEKEKKNAMFAIYAFCKKTDSIADSFELKSIKKKKIKELRIEIEEIYNNKLNNNFRKTLKYYIDKYKLNKKYFLDIIKGVEMDINDIMICPSKKIFNLYCYRVAGAVGLISLKIFGYYNKKSKSFGLYLANALQITNILRDIKEDKSMGRMYIPRYILDKNGIKTNKIILILKNKKFPDACKNLSKFADLNFNNADKVLKSCSKKKLKSAILMMDTYKLLLKKLKKRGWDSLEEKVNLTKFEKFFLFLKGIVC
;
A
#
# COMPACT_ATOMS: atom_id res chain seq x y z
N MET A 1 11.51 10.54 -0.88
CA MET A 1 11.61 11.08 -2.27
C MET A 1 12.73 12.11 -2.49
N LYS A 2 13.24 12.80 -1.44
CA LYS A 2 14.39 13.75 -1.56
C LYS A 2 15.71 13.09 -2.00
N ILE A 3 15.85 11.77 -1.85
CA ILE A 3 17.08 11.00 -2.16
C ILE A 3 17.13 10.52 -3.63
N LEU A 4 16.01 10.60 -4.35
CA LEU A 4 15.96 10.21 -5.76
C LEU A 4 16.47 11.34 -6.67
N GLU A 5 17.16 10.95 -7.75
CA GLU A 5 17.42 11.82 -8.89
C GLU A 5 16.14 12.49 -9.36
N LYS A 6 16.22 13.72 -9.86
CA LYS A 6 15.06 14.56 -10.24
C LYS A 6 14.06 13.80 -11.11
N GLU A 7 14.54 13.06 -12.08
CA GLU A 7 13.68 12.36 -13.03
C GLU A 7 12.96 11.16 -12.43
N LYS A 8 13.66 10.32 -11.65
CA LYS A 8 13.05 9.22 -10.91
C LYS A 8 12.04 9.72 -9.88
N LYS A 9 12.33 10.86 -9.25
CA LYS A 9 11.42 11.53 -8.33
C LYS A 9 10.13 11.96 -9.05
N ASN A 10 10.25 12.58 -10.22
CA ASN A 10 9.10 13.02 -11.01
C ASN A 10 8.27 11.83 -11.50
N ALA A 11 8.93 10.73 -11.93
CA ALA A 11 8.25 9.49 -12.27
C ALA A 11 7.44 8.95 -11.09
N MET A 12 8.02 8.90 -9.88
CA MET A 12 7.32 8.47 -8.68
C MET A 12 6.14 9.38 -8.33
N PHE A 13 6.24 10.69 -8.58
CA PHE A 13 5.09 11.59 -8.41
C PHE A 13 3.96 11.31 -9.40
N ALA A 14 4.28 10.99 -10.66
CA ALA A 14 3.26 10.62 -11.65
C ALA A 14 2.53 9.33 -11.24
N ILE A 15 3.27 8.32 -10.74
CA ILE A 15 2.68 7.08 -10.21
C ILE A 15 1.82 7.36 -8.97
N TYR A 16 2.32 8.20 -8.05
CA TYR A 16 1.56 8.58 -6.86
C TYR A 16 0.27 9.32 -7.23
N ALA A 17 0.31 10.22 -8.22
CA ALA A 17 -0.89 10.92 -8.70
C ALA A 17 -1.92 9.93 -9.28
N PHE A 18 -1.47 8.91 -10.03
CA PHE A 18 -2.33 7.84 -10.50
C PHE A 18 -2.96 7.06 -9.33
N CYS A 19 -2.18 6.60 -8.36
CA CYS A 19 -2.69 5.87 -7.20
C CYS A 19 -3.69 6.72 -6.42
N LYS A 20 -3.35 8.00 -6.12
CA LYS A 20 -4.25 8.91 -5.43
C LYS A 20 -5.56 9.15 -6.18
N LYS A 21 -5.52 9.30 -7.52
CA LYS A 21 -6.71 9.40 -8.36
C LYS A 21 -7.58 8.15 -8.24
N THR A 22 -6.95 6.97 -8.22
CA THR A 22 -7.64 5.68 -8.10
C THR A 22 -8.29 5.52 -6.72
N ASP A 23 -7.52 5.78 -5.65
CA ASP A 23 -8.00 5.67 -4.26
C ASP A 23 -9.14 6.64 -3.98
N SER A 24 -9.04 7.90 -4.48
CA SER A 24 -10.07 8.92 -4.26
C SER A 24 -11.45 8.55 -4.82
N ILE A 25 -11.52 7.65 -5.81
CA ILE A 25 -12.79 7.12 -6.30
C ILE A 25 -13.46 6.23 -5.25
N ALA A 26 -12.70 5.32 -4.62
CA ALA A 26 -13.26 4.46 -3.57
C ALA A 26 -13.60 5.22 -2.29
N ASP A 27 -12.80 6.27 -1.96
CA ASP A 27 -12.93 7.04 -0.73
C ASP A 27 -13.97 8.18 -0.83
N SER A 28 -14.52 8.46 -2.01
CA SER A 28 -15.59 9.45 -2.17
C SER A 28 -16.88 8.99 -1.49
N PHE A 29 -17.75 9.95 -1.14
CA PHE A 29 -19.10 9.66 -0.60
C PHE A 29 -20.14 9.42 -1.69
N GLU A 30 -19.72 9.22 -2.94
CA GLU A 30 -20.61 8.99 -4.07
C GLU A 30 -21.27 7.61 -4.02
N LEU A 31 -22.39 7.47 -4.73
CA LEU A 31 -23.08 6.20 -4.88
C LEU A 31 -22.16 5.14 -5.50
N LYS A 32 -22.32 3.90 -5.09
CA LYS A 32 -21.53 2.75 -5.57
C LYS A 32 -21.58 2.60 -7.11
N SER A 33 -22.71 2.90 -7.72
CA SER A 33 -22.89 2.91 -9.19
C SER A 33 -21.98 3.93 -9.87
N ILE A 34 -21.89 5.16 -9.31
CA ILE A 34 -21.02 6.23 -9.83
C ILE A 34 -19.54 5.83 -9.67
N LYS A 35 -19.13 5.30 -8.50
CA LYS A 35 -17.79 4.79 -8.28
C LYS A 35 -17.41 3.71 -9.31
N LYS A 36 -18.30 2.75 -9.57
CA LYS A 36 -18.10 1.70 -10.60
C LYS A 36 -17.92 2.28 -12.00
N LYS A 37 -18.72 3.30 -12.36
CA LYS A 37 -18.57 4.00 -13.64
C LYS A 37 -17.19 4.66 -13.74
N LYS A 38 -16.77 5.43 -12.72
CA LYS A 38 -15.46 6.10 -12.68
C LYS A 38 -14.28 5.09 -12.74
N ILE A 39 -14.39 3.94 -12.09
CA ILE A 39 -13.37 2.87 -12.19
C ILE A 39 -13.29 2.29 -13.61
N LYS A 40 -14.45 2.11 -14.27
CA LYS A 40 -14.48 1.67 -15.68
C LYS A 40 -13.83 2.72 -16.60
N GLU A 41 -14.14 3.99 -16.41
CA GLU A 41 -13.53 5.11 -17.14
C GLU A 41 -12.02 5.17 -16.92
N LEU A 42 -11.54 4.99 -15.69
CA LEU A 42 -10.11 4.95 -15.37
C LEU A 42 -9.40 3.77 -16.05
N ARG A 43 -10.08 2.62 -16.15
CA ARG A 43 -9.55 1.45 -16.89
C ARG A 43 -9.41 1.76 -18.38
N ILE A 44 -10.41 2.39 -18.98
CA ILE A 44 -10.36 2.84 -20.38
C ILE A 44 -9.24 3.88 -20.55
N GLU A 45 -9.08 4.81 -19.61
CA GLU A 45 -8.01 5.81 -19.64
C GLU A 45 -6.63 5.15 -19.69
N ILE A 46 -6.38 4.10 -18.91
CA ILE A 46 -5.10 3.35 -18.96
C ILE A 46 -4.93 2.66 -20.32
N GLU A 47 -5.97 2.01 -20.86
CA GLU A 47 -5.90 1.42 -22.21
C GLU A 47 -5.56 2.48 -23.27
N GLU A 48 -6.20 3.64 -23.21
CA GLU A 48 -5.97 4.76 -24.13
C GLU A 48 -4.55 5.31 -24.02
N ILE A 49 -3.99 5.46 -22.80
CA ILE A 49 -2.60 5.89 -22.58
C ILE A 49 -1.62 4.90 -23.26
N TYR A 50 -1.83 3.61 -23.10
CA TYR A 50 -0.98 2.59 -23.74
C TYR A 50 -1.13 2.57 -25.28
N ASN A 51 -2.29 3.02 -25.79
CA ASN A 51 -2.56 3.17 -27.22
C ASN A 51 -2.25 4.58 -27.77
N ASN A 52 -1.45 5.39 -27.03
CA ASN A 52 -1.03 6.75 -27.40
C ASN A 52 -2.16 7.78 -27.58
N LYS A 53 -3.33 7.58 -26.98
CA LYS A 53 -4.40 8.59 -26.95
C LYS A 53 -4.18 9.57 -25.77
N LEU A 54 -3.42 10.65 -26.04
CA LEU A 54 -2.85 11.54 -25.02
C LEU A 54 -3.48 12.95 -25.07
N ASN A 55 -4.72 13.07 -24.67
CA ASN A 55 -5.53 14.30 -24.78
C ASN A 55 -5.32 15.31 -23.63
N ASN A 56 -4.56 14.99 -22.60
CA ASN A 56 -4.27 15.91 -21.51
C ASN A 56 -2.85 15.72 -20.94
N ASN A 57 -2.40 16.69 -20.12
CA ASN A 57 -1.04 16.70 -19.58
C ASN A 57 -0.75 15.52 -18.63
N PHE A 58 -1.74 15.06 -17.86
CA PHE A 58 -1.57 13.89 -17.00
C PHE A 58 -1.25 12.63 -17.82
N ARG A 59 -2.03 12.38 -18.89
CA ARG A 59 -1.81 11.23 -19.79
C ARG A 59 -0.44 11.31 -20.48
N LYS A 60 -0.05 12.49 -20.98
CA LYS A 60 1.27 12.72 -21.61
C LYS A 60 2.40 12.42 -20.62
N THR A 61 2.30 12.95 -19.39
CA THR A 61 3.30 12.75 -18.35
C THR A 61 3.39 11.27 -17.94
N LEU A 62 2.25 10.63 -17.70
CA LEU A 62 2.23 9.21 -17.32
C LEU A 62 2.80 8.33 -18.44
N LYS A 63 2.41 8.57 -19.69
CA LYS A 63 2.93 7.85 -20.87
C LYS A 63 4.43 7.99 -21.02
N TYR A 64 4.97 9.20 -20.87
CA TYR A 64 6.41 9.42 -20.90
C TYR A 64 7.16 8.50 -19.92
N TYR A 65 6.69 8.39 -18.68
CA TYR A 65 7.33 7.52 -17.69
C TYR A 65 7.04 6.04 -17.91
N ILE A 66 5.87 5.68 -18.42
CA ILE A 66 5.55 4.30 -18.85
C ILE A 66 6.58 3.81 -19.87
N ASP A 67 6.83 4.59 -20.91
CA ASP A 67 7.76 4.23 -21.97
C ASP A 67 9.20 4.22 -21.47
N LYS A 68 9.62 5.28 -20.79
CA LYS A 68 10.98 5.42 -20.28
C LYS A 68 11.40 4.28 -19.36
N TYR A 69 10.53 3.87 -18.45
CA TYR A 69 10.82 2.81 -17.48
C TYR A 69 10.23 1.46 -17.87
N LYS A 70 9.67 1.33 -19.07
CA LYS A 70 9.02 0.11 -19.59
C LYS A 70 8.04 -0.48 -18.56
N LEU A 71 7.16 0.38 -18.03
CA LEU A 71 6.18 -0.02 -17.03
C LEU A 71 5.11 -0.90 -17.67
N ASN A 72 4.75 -1.99 -16.99
CA ASN A 72 3.77 -2.95 -17.53
C ASN A 72 2.35 -2.49 -17.22
N LYS A 73 1.48 -2.43 -18.24
CA LYS A 73 0.05 -2.11 -18.13
C LYS A 73 -0.66 -2.92 -17.03
N LYS A 74 -0.29 -4.20 -16.90
CA LYS A 74 -0.85 -5.11 -15.90
C LYS A 74 -0.79 -4.52 -14.49
N TYR A 75 0.28 -3.82 -14.10
CA TYR A 75 0.39 -3.27 -12.74
C TYR A 75 -0.61 -2.15 -12.48
N PHE A 76 -0.87 -1.28 -13.47
CA PHE A 76 -1.89 -0.25 -13.37
C PHE A 76 -3.29 -0.85 -13.26
N LEU A 77 -3.57 -1.87 -14.07
CA LEU A 77 -4.84 -2.60 -14.01
C LEU A 77 -5.00 -3.38 -12.70
N ASP A 78 -3.93 -3.92 -12.13
CA ASP A 78 -3.95 -4.59 -10.82
C ASP A 78 -4.27 -3.59 -9.70
N ILE A 79 -3.71 -2.37 -9.73
CA ILE A 79 -4.04 -1.30 -8.77
C ILE A 79 -5.52 -0.95 -8.86
N ILE A 80 -6.06 -0.72 -10.07
CA ILE A 80 -7.48 -0.44 -10.29
C ILE A 80 -8.35 -1.58 -9.74
N LYS A 81 -8.00 -2.85 -10.02
CA LYS A 81 -8.71 -4.03 -9.48
C LYS A 81 -8.62 -4.12 -7.95
N GLY A 82 -7.56 -3.60 -7.34
CA GLY A 82 -7.44 -3.53 -5.89
C GLY A 82 -8.46 -2.57 -5.28
N VAL A 83 -8.55 -1.36 -5.82
CA VAL A 83 -9.52 -0.35 -5.38
C VAL A 83 -10.98 -0.79 -5.68
N GLU A 84 -11.19 -1.52 -6.77
CA GLU A 84 -12.50 -2.11 -7.08
C GLU A 84 -12.97 -3.13 -6.01
N MET A 85 -12.02 -3.80 -5.31
CA MET A 85 -12.36 -4.67 -4.18
C MET A 85 -12.97 -3.89 -3.01
N ASP A 86 -12.51 -2.66 -2.76
CA ASP A 86 -13.09 -1.78 -1.74
C ASP A 86 -14.50 -1.31 -2.13
N ILE A 87 -14.69 -0.93 -3.39
CA ILE A 87 -16.00 -0.49 -3.90
C ILE A 87 -17.05 -1.61 -3.85
N ASN A 88 -16.62 -2.86 -4.01
CA ASN A 88 -17.51 -4.03 -4.00
C ASN A 88 -17.69 -4.69 -2.63
N ASP A 89 -17.21 -4.05 -1.55
CA ASP A 89 -17.31 -4.53 -0.16
C ASP A 89 -16.64 -5.90 0.07
N ILE A 90 -15.72 -6.29 -0.82
CA ILE A 90 -15.01 -7.59 -0.74
C ILE A 90 -14.05 -7.59 0.45
N MET A 91 -13.68 -6.39 0.94
CA MET A 91 -12.70 -6.21 2.01
C MET A 91 -13.33 -6.11 3.41
N ILE A 92 -14.52 -6.65 3.61
CA ILE A 92 -15.10 -6.83 4.95
C ILE A 92 -14.73 -8.21 5.48
N CYS A 93 -13.76 -8.27 6.40
CA CYS A 93 -13.24 -9.51 6.99
C CYS A 93 -12.84 -10.56 5.93
N PRO A 94 -11.95 -10.20 4.98
CA PRO A 94 -11.65 -11.03 3.83
C PRO A 94 -11.03 -12.37 4.21
N SER A 95 -11.17 -13.38 3.34
CA SER A 95 -10.39 -14.62 3.46
C SER A 95 -8.88 -14.31 3.30
N LYS A 96 -8.02 -15.22 3.79
CA LYS A 96 -6.55 -15.08 3.65
C LYS A 96 -6.12 -14.88 2.18
N LYS A 97 -6.76 -15.62 1.25
CA LYS A 97 -6.49 -15.53 -0.19
C LYS A 97 -6.85 -14.14 -0.73
N ILE A 98 -8.01 -13.63 -0.40
CA ILE A 98 -8.51 -12.31 -0.83
C ILE A 98 -7.64 -11.20 -0.21
N PHE A 99 -7.28 -11.30 1.06
CA PHE A 99 -6.40 -10.34 1.74
C PHE A 99 -5.03 -10.24 1.05
N ASN A 100 -4.40 -11.39 0.76
CA ASN A 100 -3.11 -11.40 0.08
C ASN A 100 -3.20 -10.83 -1.34
N LEU A 101 -4.28 -11.12 -2.06
CA LEU A 101 -4.53 -10.57 -3.40
C LEU A 101 -4.71 -9.05 -3.34
N TYR A 102 -5.44 -8.55 -2.35
CA TYR A 102 -5.61 -7.12 -2.11
C TYR A 102 -4.27 -6.44 -1.85
N CYS A 103 -3.49 -6.93 -0.89
CA CYS A 103 -2.16 -6.37 -0.59
C CYS A 103 -1.24 -6.35 -1.82
N TYR A 104 -1.25 -7.41 -2.63
CA TYR A 104 -0.53 -7.43 -3.89
C TYR A 104 -1.02 -6.33 -4.84
N ARG A 105 -2.35 -6.18 -5.01
CA ARG A 105 -2.94 -5.24 -5.96
C ARG A 105 -2.67 -3.79 -5.59
N VAL A 106 -2.93 -3.39 -4.34
CA VAL A 106 -2.84 -1.98 -3.91
C VAL A 106 -1.42 -1.55 -3.53
N ALA A 107 -0.56 -2.48 -3.11
CA ALA A 107 0.81 -2.16 -2.68
C ALA A 107 1.88 -2.91 -3.48
N GLY A 108 1.72 -4.20 -3.73
CA GLY A 108 2.68 -5.02 -4.47
C GLY A 108 2.92 -4.51 -5.88
N ALA A 109 1.85 -4.21 -6.64
CA ALA A 109 1.95 -3.67 -8.00
C ALA A 109 2.68 -2.31 -8.03
N VAL A 110 2.40 -1.42 -7.05
CA VAL A 110 3.11 -0.14 -6.88
C VAL A 110 4.59 -0.38 -6.57
N GLY A 111 4.90 -1.33 -5.70
CA GLY A 111 6.28 -1.74 -5.39
C GLY A 111 7.05 -2.20 -6.63
N LEU A 112 6.41 -3.03 -7.49
CA LEU A 112 7.03 -3.51 -8.73
C LEU A 112 7.26 -2.39 -9.76
N ILE A 113 6.34 -1.43 -9.89
CA ILE A 113 6.53 -0.20 -10.67
C ILE A 113 7.73 0.59 -10.13
N SER A 114 7.78 0.79 -8.82
CA SER A 114 8.86 1.54 -8.15
C SER A 114 10.24 0.94 -8.43
N LEU A 115 10.37 -0.39 -8.39
CA LEU A 115 11.63 -1.08 -8.68
C LEU A 115 12.12 -0.84 -10.12
N LYS A 116 11.22 -0.75 -11.09
CA LYS A 116 11.57 -0.39 -12.47
C LYS A 116 12.07 1.04 -12.56
N ILE A 117 11.41 1.99 -11.90
CA ILE A 117 11.82 3.39 -11.84
C ILE A 117 13.19 3.54 -11.14
N PHE A 118 13.45 2.78 -10.09
CA PHE A 118 14.76 2.77 -9.41
C PHE A 118 15.88 2.17 -10.29
N GLY A 119 15.53 1.47 -11.37
CA GLY A 119 16.49 0.81 -12.25
C GLY A 119 17.08 -0.47 -11.64
N TYR A 120 16.34 -1.14 -10.78
CA TYR A 120 16.75 -2.40 -10.17
C TYR A 120 15.59 -3.40 -10.12
N TYR A 121 15.35 -4.07 -11.25
CA TYR A 121 14.22 -4.96 -11.45
C TYR A 121 14.70 -6.36 -11.88
N ASN A 122 14.89 -7.25 -10.92
CA ASN A 122 15.29 -8.65 -11.10
C ASN A 122 14.53 -9.56 -10.12
N LYS A 123 14.78 -10.87 -10.14
CA LYS A 123 14.08 -11.84 -9.26
C LYS A 123 14.22 -11.49 -7.78
N LYS A 124 15.43 -11.11 -7.31
CA LYS A 124 15.70 -10.78 -5.90
C LYS A 124 15.00 -9.48 -5.50
N SER A 125 15.16 -8.41 -6.30
CA SER A 125 14.51 -7.13 -6.00
C SER A 125 12.97 -7.23 -6.02
N LYS A 126 12.39 -8.03 -6.93
CA LYS A 126 10.94 -8.30 -6.93
C LYS A 126 10.48 -8.93 -5.61
N SER A 127 11.19 -9.95 -5.13
CA SER A 127 10.87 -10.59 -3.83
C SER A 127 10.97 -9.58 -2.68
N PHE A 128 12.06 -8.78 -2.64
CA PHE A 128 12.20 -7.68 -1.68
C PHE A 128 11.03 -6.71 -1.73
N GLY A 129 10.69 -6.23 -2.94
CA GLY A 129 9.61 -5.26 -3.13
C GLY A 129 8.24 -5.79 -2.71
N LEU A 130 7.94 -7.07 -2.97
CA LEU A 130 6.67 -7.69 -2.59
C LEU A 130 6.58 -7.89 -1.06
N TYR A 131 7.64 -8.36 -0.39
CA TYR A 131 7.66 -8.45 1.07
C TYR A 131 7.50 -7.07 1.70
N LEU A 132 8.25 -6.07 1.21
CA LEU A 132 8.15 -4.72 1.72
C LEU A 132 6.74 -4.16 1.52
N ALA A 133 6.16 -4.27 0.33
CA ALA A 133 4.81 -3.80 0.03
C ALA A 133 3.75 -4.41 0.95
N ASN A 134 3.82 -5.73 1.20
CA ASN A 134 2.93 -6.40 2.15
C ASN A 134 3.07 -5.85 3.57
N ALA A 135 4.32 -5.65 4.04
CA ALA A 135 4.57 -5.09 5.37
C ALA A 135 4.01 -3.66 5.49
N LEU A 136 4.20 -2.83 4.47
CA LEU A 136 3.68 -1.46 4.42
C LEU A 136 2.15 -1.46 4.45
N GLN A 137 1.51 -2.30 3.62
CA GLN A 137 0.05 -2.34 3.55
C GLN A 137 -0.59 -2.85 4.85
N ILE A 138 -0.03 -3.90 5.46
CA ILE A 138 -0.51 -4.38 6.77
C ILE A 138 -0.34 -3.29 7.83
N THR A 139 0.74 -2.53 7.80
CA THR A 139 0.97 -1.42 8.73
C THR A 139 -0.04 -0.29 8.53
N ASN A 140 -0.40 0.04 7.27
CA ASN A 140 -1.47 1.00 6.97
C ASN A 140 -2.81 0.52 7.52
N ILE A 141 -3.20 -0.72 7.25
CA ILE A 141 -4.43 -1.32 7.78
C ILE A 141 -4.51 -1.22 9.31
N LEU A 142 -3.40 -1.50 10.01
CA LEU A 142 -3.35 -1.41 11.46
C LEU A 142 -3.35 0.03 12.00
N ARG A 143 -2.94 1.00 11.20
CA ARG A 143 -2.95 2.43 11.53
C ARG A 143 -4.32 3.05 11.33
N ASP A 144 -4.98 2.70 10.23
CA ASP A 144 -6.12 3.43 9.68
C ASP A 144 -7.48 2.77 10.02
N ILE A 145 -7.54 1.86 11.02
CA ILE A 145 -8.75 1.10 11.39
C ILE A 145 -9.96 2.02 11.65
N LYS A 146 -9.75 3.18 12.27
CA LYS A 146 -10.82 4.15 12.58
C LYS A 146 -11.37 4.79 11.30
N GLU A 147 -10.49 5.19 10.41
CA GLU A 147 -10.83 5.76 9.12
C GLU A 147 -11.53 4.70 8.22
N ASP A 148 -10.98 3.49 8.16
CA ASP A 148 -11.54 2.38 7.39
C ASP A 148 -12.95 2.00 7.85
N LYS A 149 -13.19 1.98 9.18
CA LYS A 149 -14.53 1.80 9.76
C LYS A 149 -15.52 2.81 9.23
N SER A 150 -15.15 4.10 9.14
CA SER A 150 -16.05 5.16 8.67
C SER A 150 -16.48 4.96 7.22
N MET A 151 -15.67 4.23 6.43
CA MET A 151 -15.93 3.84 5.05
C MET A 151 -16.56 2.45 4.91
N GLY A 152 -16.96 1.82 6.03
CA GLY A 152 -17.57 0.47 6.02
C GLY A 152 -16.58 -0.66 5.71
N ARG A 153 -15.29 -0.46 5.95
CA ARG A 153 -14.22 -1.43 5.65
C ARG A 153 -13.67 -2.08 6.93
N MET A 154 -13.32 -3.38 6.81
CA MET A 154 -12.67 -4.15 7.86
C MET A 154 -11.67 -5.12 7.23
N TYR A 155 -10.44 -4.66 7.08
CA TYR A 155 -9.39 -5.41 6.37
C TYR A 155 -8.79 -6.56 7.16
N ILE A 156 -9.07 -6.69 8.48
CA ILE A 156 -8.54 -7.80 9.28
C ILE A 156 -9.12 -9.11 8.76
N PRO A 157 -8.27 -10.07 8.33
CA PRO A 157 -8.74 -11.31 7.74
C PRO A 157 -9.57 -12.16 8.68
N ARG A 158 -10.62 -12.81 8.15
CA ARG A 158 -11.55 -13.64 8.89
C ARG A 158 -10.85 -14.68 9.78
N TYR A 159 -9.83 -15.37 9.26
CA TYR A 159 -9.11 -16.39 10.03
C TYR A 159 -8.37 -15.82 11.27
N ILE A 160 -7.96 -14.54 11.24
CA ILE A 160 -7.35 -13.89 12.41
C ILE A 160 -8.42 -13.57 13.45
N LEU A 161 -9.58 -13.06 13.01
CA LEU A 161 -10.71 -12.78 13.90
C LEU A 161 -11.21 -14.07 14.55
N ASP A 162 -11.36 -15.14 13.76
CA ASP A 162 -11.81 -16.47 14.25
C ASP A 162 -10.86 -17.07 15.28
N LYS A 163 -9.54 -16.98 15.03
CA LYS A 163 -8.51 -17.43 15.97
C LYS A 163 -8.58 -16.70 17.33
N ASN A 164 -9.10 -15.48 17.35
CA ASN A 164 -9.31 -14.70 18.56
C ASN A 164 -10.76 -14.77 19.07
N GLY A 165 -11.57 -15.71 18.59
CA GLY A 165 -12.94 -15.93 19.06
C GLY A 165 -13.96 -14.89 18.58
N ILE A 166 -13.62 -14.04 17.61
CA ILE A 166 -14.48 -12.98 17.08
C ILE A 166 -15.24 -13.54 15.85
N LYS A 167 -16.48 -14.02 16.06
CA LYS A 167 -17.27 -14.73 15.03
C LYS A 167 -18.17 -13.81 14.17
N THR A 168 -18.41 -12.57 14.58
CA THR A 168 -19.28 -11.62 13.86
C THR A 168 -18.60 -10.99 12.64
N ASN A 169 -19.40 -10.59 11.64
CA ASN A 169 -18.98 -9.75 10.51
C ASN A 169 -19.41 -8.28 10.69
N LYS A 170 -20.17 -7.95 11.75
CA LYS A 170 -20.59 -6.58 12.02
C LYS A 170 -19.41 -5.78 12.58
N ILE A 171 -18.91 -4.82 11.80
CA ILE A 171 -17.68 -4.04 12.09
C ILE A 171 -17.73 -3.44 13.52
N ILE A 172 -18.87 -2.85 13.90
CA ILE A 172 -19.03 -2.22 15.22
C ILE A 172 -18.85 -3.26 16.34
N LEU A 173 -19.38 -4.48 16.17
CA LEU A 173 -19.25 -5.55 17.17
C LEU A 173 -17.83 -6.12 17.21
N ILE A 174 -17.14 -6.17 16.07
CA ILE A 174 -15.72 -6.54 16.02
C ILE A 174 -14.89 -5.57 16.83
N LEU A 175 -15.04 -4.27 16.59
CA LEU A 175 -14.26 -3.22 17.27
C LEU A 175 -14.54 -3.12 18.76
N LYS A 176 -15.76 -3.43 19.22
CA LYS A 176 -16.14 -3.47 20.63
C LYS A 176 -15.71 -4.76 21.34
N ASN A 177 -15.23 -5.76 20.62
CA ASN A 177 -14.84 -7.03 21.22
C ASN A 177 -13.53 -6.89 21.99
N LYS A 178 -13.51 -7.34 23.27
CA LYS A 178 -12.32 -7.29 24.14
C LYS A 178 -11.10 -8.01 23.56
N LYS A 179 -11.28 -8.93 22.61
CA LYS A 179 -10.20 -9.67 21.91
C LYS A 179 -9.74 -9.00 20.61
N PHE A 180 -10.32 -7.86 20.24
CA PHE A 180 -9.94 -7.13 19.03
C PHE A 180 -8.47 -6.66 19.05
N PRO A 181 -7.94 -6.10 20.17
CA PRO A 181 -6.52 -5.76 20.25
C PRO A 181 -5.58 -6.96 20.01
N ASP A 182 -5.96 -8.16 20.48
CA ASP A 182 -5.19 -9.38 20.23
C ASP A 182 -5.20 -9.78 18.75
N ALA A 183 -6.33 -9.60 18.07
CA ALA A 183 -6.42 -9.82 16.60
C ALA A 183 -5.48 -8.86 15.85
N CYS A 184 -5.44 -7.57 16.24
CA CYS A 184 -4.50 -6.59 15.67
C CYS A 184 -3.04 -6.96 15.96
N LYS A 185 -2.72 -7.38 17.19
CA LYS A 185 -1.40 -7.92 17.56
C LYS A 185 -1.01 -9.10 16.68
N ASN A 186 -1.94 -10.04 16.44
CA ASN A 186 -1.68 -11.17 15.57
C ASN A 186 -1.42 -10.74 14.12
N LEU A 187 -2.19 -9.77 13.59
CA LEU A 187 -1.94 -9.23 12.25
C LEU A 187 -0.59 -8.49 12.20
N SER A 188 -0.19 -7.77 13.26
CA SER A 188 1.10 -7.07 13.31
C SER A 188 2.30 -8.00 13.19
N LYS A 189 2.20 -9.26 13.68
CA LYS A 189 3.26 -10.28 13.52
C LYS A 189 3.49 -10.64 12.04
N PHE A 190 2.45 -10.56 11.20
CA PHE A 190 2.61 -10.76 9.76
C PHE A 190 3.34 -9.59 9.09
N ALA A 191 3.15 -8.36 9.57
CA ALA A 191 3.95 -7.23 9.11
C ALA A 191 5.42 -7.41 9.49
N ASP A 192 5.73 -7.80 10.73
CA ASP A 192 7.10 -8.10 11.17
C ASP A 192 7.75 -9.20 10.32
N LEU A 193 7.02 -10.30 10.08
CA LEU A 193 7.52 -11.39 9.25
C LEU A 193 7.88 -10.91 7.84
N ASN A 194 7.05 -10.07 7.24
CA ASN A 194 7.31 -9.50 5.92
C ASN A 194 8.50 -8.53 5.94
N PHE A 195 8.65 -7.67 6.97
CA PHE A 195 9.85 -6.85 7.14
C PHE A 195 11.11 -7.70 7.29
N ASN A 196 11.08 -8.75 8.11
CA ASN A 196 12.20 -9.66 8.30
C ASN A 196 12.58 -10.38 7.00
N ASN A 197 11.61 -10.81 6.20
CA ASN A 197 11.86 -11.43 4.90
C ASN A 197 12.42 -10.40 3.90
N ALA A 198 11.92 -9.16 3.91
CA ALA A 198 12.50 -8.07 3.11
C ALA A 198 13.97 -7.83 3.50
N ASP A 199 14.31 -7.75 4.80
CA ASP A 199 15.69 -7.61 5.27
C ASP A 199 16.59 -8.75 4.80
N LYS A 200 16.12 -10.01 4.90
CA LYS A 200 16.88 -11.18 4.44
C LYS A 200 17.21 -11.08 2.95
N VAL A 201 16.21 -10.76 2.12
CA VAL A 201 16.41 -10.62 0.66
C VAL A 201 17.29 -9.42 0.34
N LEU A 202 17.16 -8.31 1.08
CA LEU A 202 17.93 -7.08 0.88
C LEU A 202 19.45 -7.31 0.98
N LYS A 203 19.91 -8.27 1.80
CA LYS A 203 21.33 -8.64 1.92
C LYS A 203 21.96 -9.02 0.57
N SER A 204 21.17 -9.56 -0.34
CA SER A 204 21.60 -9.96 -1.70
C SER A 204 21.21 -8.97 -2.80
N CYS A 205 20.77 -7.76 -2.43
CA CYS A 205 20.35 -6.71 -3.35
C CYS A 205 21.31 -5.50 -3.34
N SER A 206 21.28 -4.69 -4.39
CA SER A 206 22.00 -3.41 -4.44
C SER A 206 21.32 -2.37 -3.53
N LYS A 207 21.89 -2.15 -2.34
CA LYS A 207 21.39 -1.14 -1.39
C LYS A 207 21.39 0.26 -2.02
N LYS A 208 22.42 0.60 -2.80
CA LYS A 208 22.54 1.89 -3.51
C LYS A 208 21.32 2.17 -4.39
N LYS A 209 20.87 1.18 -5.18
CA LYS A 209 19.71 1.32 -6.06
C LYS A 209 18.38 1.30 -5.30
N LEU A 210 18.32 0.63 -4.15
CA LEU A 210 17.12 0.50 -3.31
C LEU A 210 17.04 1.51 -2.16
N LYS A 211 17.94 2.49 -2.10
CA LYS A 211 18.07 3.46 -1.00
C LYS A 211 16.73 4.09 -0.58
N SER A 212 15.90 4.51 -1.53
CA SER A 212 14.58 5.08 -1.24
C SER A 212 13.58 4.07 -0.67
N ALA A 213 13.63 2.80 -1.12
CA ALA A 213 12.80 1.74 -0.59
C ALA A 213 13.25 1.33 0.84
N ILE A 214 14.55 1.34 1.11
CA ILE A 214 15.12 1.09 2.45
C ILE A 214 14.66 2.17 3.43
N LEU A 215 14.72 3.45 3.03
CA LEU A 215 14.22 4.55 3.85
C LEU A 215 12.72 4.39 4.17
N MET A 216 11.92 3.99 3.17
CA MET A 216 10.50 3.68 3.37
C MET A 216 10.32 2.52 4.37
N MET A 217 11.11 1.46 4.22
CA MET A 217 11.10 0.31 5.13
C MET A 217 11.40 0.71 6.57
N ASP A 218 12.46 1.49 6.82
CA ASP A 218 12.83 1.96 8.16
C ASP A 218 11.75 2.87 8.76
N THR A 219 11.16 3.74 7.92
CA THR A 219 10.05 4.61 8.30
C THR A 219 8.86 3.80 8.80
N TYR A 220 8.48 2.77 8.08
CA TYR A 220 7.33 1.94 8.43
C TYR A 220 7.60 0.94 9.55
N LYS A 221 8.83 0.46 9.72
CA LYS A 221 9.23 -0.30 10.92
C LYS A 221 9.06 0.53 12.19
N LEU A 222 9.48 1.80 12.14
CA LEU A 222 9.28 2.72 13.25
C LEU A 222 7.79 2.99 13.51
N LEU A 223 7.01 3.21 12.44
CA LEU A 223 5.56 3.39 12.55
C LEU A 223 4.88 2.16 13.19
N LEU A 224 5.21 0.95 12.74
CA LEU A 224 4.67 -0.29 13.30
C LEU A 224 5.07 -0.46 14.77
N LYS A 225 6.32 -0.11 15.13
CA LYS A 225 6.77 -0.12 16.53
C LYS A 225 5.93 0.83 17.40
N LYS A 226 5.63 2.03 16.92
CA LYS A 226 4.76 3.00 17.63
C LYS A 226 3.33 2.49 17.76
N LEU A 227 2.76 1.91 16.70
CA LEU A 227 1.44 1.28 16.74
C LEU A 227 1.37 0.16 17.78
N LYS A 228 2.38 -0.70 17.84
CA LYS A 228 2.47 -1.76 18.86
C LYS A 228 2.59 -1.21 20.28
N LYS A 229 3.32 -0.09 20.46
CA LYS A 229 3.46 0.57 21.76
C LYS A 229 2.15 1.19 22.22
N ARG A 230 1.41 1.86 21.34
CA ARG A 230 0.07 2.40 21.63
C ARG A 230 -0.93 1.28 21.97
N GLY A 231 -0.83 0.16 21.27
CA GLY A 231 -1.83 -0.89 21.30
C GLY A 231 -3.04 -0.58 20.41
N TRP A 232 -4.10 -1.39 20.53
CA TRP A 232 -5.36 -1.24 19.78
C TRP A 232 -6.59 -1.28 20.70
N ASP A 233 -6.39 -1.00 21.98
CA ASP A 233 -7.46 -0.87 22.99
C ASP A 233 -8.24 0.43 22.77
N SER A 234 -7.53 1.49 22.37
CA SER A 234 -8.12 2.74 21.90
C SER A 234 -7.61 3.08 20.50
N LEU A 235 -8.53 3.48 19.60
CA LEU A 235 -8.22 3.90 18.23
C LEU A 235 -8.28 5.42 18.05
N GLU A 236 -8.50 6.18 19.13
CA GLU A 236 -8.65 7.63 19.06
C GLU A 236 -7.33 8.34 18.80
N GLU A 237 -6.25 7.86 19.39
CA GLU A 237 -4.92 8.44 19.19
C GLU A 237 -4.34 8.05 17.82
N LYS A 238 -4.17 9.03 16.95
CA LYS A 238 -3.55 8.84 15.63
C LYS A 238 -2.03 8.73 15.76
N VAL A 239 -1.50 7.57 15.43
CA VAL A 239 -0.05 7.33 15.44
C VAL A 239 0.59 7.90 14.18
N ASN A 240 1.45 8.90 14.36
CA ASN A 240 2.23 9.54 13.30
C ASN A 240 3.72 9.62 13.70
N LEU A 241 4.58 9.77 12.70
CA LEU A 241 5.97 10.11 12.94
C LEU A 241 6.10 11.63 13.13
N THR A 242 6.85 12.03 14.14
CA THR A 242 7.19 13.43 14.40
C THR A 242 8.11 13.99 13.30
N LYS A 243 8.23 15.32 13.22
CA LYS A 243 9.18 15.98 12.30
C LYS A 243 10.60 15.55 12.58
N PHE A 244 10.98 15.40 13.85
CA PHE A 244 12.30 14.95 14.27
C PHE A 244 12.61 13.51 13.85
N GLU A 245 11.68 12.56 14.06
CA GLU A 245 11.83 11.17 13.61
C GLU A 245 11.99 11.08 12.09
N LYS A 246 11.20 11.87 11.34
CA LYS A 246 11.32 11.95 9.87
C LYS A 246 12.67 12.50 9.43
N PHE A 247 13.19 13.52 10.14
CA PHE A 247 14.48 14.12 9.88
C PHE A 247 15.62 13.13 10.16
N PHE A 248 15.58 12.44 11.29
CA PHE A 248 16.60 11.46 11.66
C PHE A 248 16.65 10.27 10.68
N LEU A 249 15.50 9.77 10.27
CA LEU A 249 15.41 8.75 9.22
C LEU A 249 15.99 9.24 7.88
N PHE A 250 15.74 10.49 7.54
CA PHE A 250 16.29 11.10 6.32
C PHE A 250 17.82 11.18 6.37
N LEU A 251 18.41 11.62 7.51
CA LEU A 251 19.87 11.66 7.70
C LEU A 251 20.47 10.24 7.57
N LYS A 252 19.89 9.26 8.24
CA LYS A 252 20.30 7.85 8.11
C LYS A 252 20.26 7.37 6.65
N GLY A 253 19.23 7.77 5.91
CA GLY A 253 19.12 7.48 4.49
C GLY A 253 20.14 8.20 3.60
N ILE A 254 20.83 9.23 4.04
CA ILE A 254 21.91 9.89 3.29
C ILE A 254 23.22 9.13 3.48
N VAL A 255 23.47 8.62 4.68
CA VAL A 255 24.74 7.97 5.08
C VAL A 255 24.85 6.52 4.60
N CYS A 256 23.73 5.81 4.37
CA CYS A 256 23.69 4.47 3.79
C CYS A 256 23.58 4.52 2.28
#